data_62aac7fc4a4924149ebd2fb7a9d1a98a
#
_entry.id   62aac7fc4a4924149ebd2fb7a9d1a98a
#
_cell.length_a   1.000
_cell.length_b   1.000
_cell.length_c   1.000
_cell.angle_alpha   90.00
_cell.angle_beta   90.00
_cell.angle_gamma   90.00
#
_symmetry.space_group_name_H-M   'P 1'
#
loop_
_entity.id
_entity.type
_entity.pdbx_description
1 polymer ?
#
loop_
_entity_poly.entity_id
_entity_poly.type
_entity_poly.pdbx_seq_one_letter_code
_entity_poly.pdbx_strand_id
1 'polypeptide(L)'
;MDLKNRTVLVTGAGVRLGQAIAVSLGQRGMKVALHYHQSMEGAKKTLDLMGGDIKQHGCFQADLRQVSKIELLIQHIEEKLGQIDVLINNAADFFPTPLGEVSESEWDHLISLNLKAPFFLSQLVGTSMLKQGQGKIVNIADVAAERPWPQFLPYCASKAGLVSLTKGLAKALAPAVQVNAVAPGTMLPPHQISSFSQDLAIEKSLLKKMGRPDDIARAVTYFLENDFVTGTILPVDGGRMLAS
;
A
#
# COMPACT_ATOMS: atom_id res chain seq x y z
N MET A 1 -18.73 -3.31 1.49
CA MET A 1 -18.59 -4.30 0.37
C MET A 1 -18.43 -5.69 0.96
N ASP A 2 -19.15 -6.71 0.45
CA ASP A 2 -18.82 -8.11 0.76
C ASP A 2 -17.50 -8.47 0.07
N LEU A 3 -16.55 -9.02 0.82
CA LEU A 3 -15.20 -9.31 0.33
C LEU A 3 -15.09 -10.68 -0.37
N LYS A 4 -16.03 -11.59 -0.10
CA LYS A 4 -15.96 -12.96 -0.62
C LYS A 4 -15.99 -12.99 -2.15
N ASN A 5 -15.06 -13.72 -2.76
CA ASN A 5 -14.86 -13.85 -4.21
C ASN A 5 -14.50 -12.54 -4.97
N ARG A 6 -14.28 -11.42 -4.29
CA ARG A 6 -13.80 -10.19 -4.90
C ARG A 6 -12.30 -10.29 -5.19
N THR A 7 -11.88 -9.69 -6.31
CA THR A 7 -10.47 -9.66 -6.70
C THR A 7 -9.77 -8.44 -6.11
N VAL A 8 -8.67 -8.66 -5.39
CA VAL A 8 -7.82 -7.59 -4.86
C VAL A 8 -6.41 -7.66 -5.45
N LEU A 9 -5.93 -6.52 -5.93
CA LEU A 9 -4.50 -6.33 -6.23
C LEU A 9 -3.81 -5.71 -5.03
N VAL A 10 -2.81 -6.42 -4.47
CA VAL A 10 -1.94 -5.90 -3.42
C VAL A 10 -0.54 -5.71 -3.99
N THR A 11 -0.09 -4.46 -4.11
CA THR A 11 1.25 -4.17 -4.61
C THR A 11 2.31 -4.35 -3.53
N GLY A 12 3.48 -4.93 -3.88
CA GLY A 12 4.54 -5.22 -2.91
C GLY A 12 4.12 -6.26 -1.85
N ALA A 13 3.35 -7.28 -2.25
CA ALA A 13 2.73 -8.27 -1.36
C ALA A 13 3.68 -9.38 -0.88
N GLY A 14 4.94 -9.40 -1.33
CA GLY A 14 5.89 -10.48 -0.99
C GLY A 14 6.42 -10.43 0.43
N VAL A 15 6.38 -9.29 1.11
CA VAL A 15 7.03 -9.10 2.42
C VAL A 15 6.28 -8.08 3.29
N ARG A 16 6.58 -8.09 4.59
CA ARG A 16 6.22 -7.03 5.55
C ARG A 16 4.71 -6.71 5.56
N LEU A 17 4.34 -5.43 5.43
CA LEU A 17 2.95 -4.97 5.47
C LEU A 17 2.11 -5.58 4.34
N GLY A 18 2.64 -5.57 3.12
CA GLY A 18 1.95 -6.14 1.96
C GLY A 18 1.63 -7.62 2.12
N GLN A 19 2.55 -8.39 2.71
CA GLN A 19 2.31 -9.81 3.03
C GLN A 19 1.17 -9.96 4.04
N ALA A 20 1.18 -9.22 5.15
CA ALA A 20 0.14 -9.30 6.16
C ALA A 20 -1.24 -8.88 5.62
N ILE A 21 -1.30 -7.84 4.79
CA ILE A 21 -2.52 -7.40 4.12
C ILE A 21 -3.04 -8.50 3.20
N ALA A 22 -2.18 -9.04 2.32
CA ALA A 22 -2.56 -10.08 1.37
C ALA A 22 -3.08 -11.35 2.06
N VAL A 23 -2.37 -11.82 3.10
CA VAL A 23 -2.78 -12.98 3.90
C VAL A 23 -4.14 -12.73 4.57
N SER A 24 -4.30 -11.57 5.21
CA SER A 24 -5.57 -11.21 5.86
C SER A 24 -6.76 -11.18 4.90
N LEU A 25 -6.56 -10.67 3.67
CA LEU A 25 -7.62 -10.59 2.66
C LEU A 25 -7.91 -11.96 2.01
N GLY A 26 -6.87 -12.76 1.74
CA GLY A 26 -7.04 -14.13 1.24
C GLY A 26 -7.83 -15.01 2.22
N GLN A 27 -7.52 -14.94 3.52
CA GLN A 27 -8.24 -15.66 4.57
C GLN A 27 -9.71 -15.22 4.74
N ARG A 28 -10.08 -14.05 4.21
CA ARG A 28 -11.47 -13.57 4.12
C ARG A 28 -12.18 -13.97 2.83
N GLY A 29 -11.54 -14.82 2.01
CA GLY A 29 -12.12 -15.36 0.79
C GLY A 29 -12.03 -14.44 -0.43
N MET A 30 -11.15 -13.43 -0.41
CA MET A 30 -10.85 -12.66 -1.60
C MET A 30 -9.93 -13.44 -2.55
N LYS A 31 -10.05 -13.20 -3.85
CA LYS A 31 -9.06 -13.60 -4.84
C LYS A 31 -7.92 -12.59 -4.82
N VAL A 32 -6.69 -13.01 -4.51
CA VAL A 32 -5.58 -12.08 -4.30
C VAL A 32 -4.58 -12.14 -5.46
N ALA A 33 -4.43 -11.02 -6.15
CA ALA A 33 -3.31 -10.76 -7.04
C ALA A 33 -2.13 -10.21 -6.23
N LEU A 34 -1.14 -11.07 -6.00
CA LEU A 34 0.09 -10.74 -5.28
C LEU A 34 1.10 -10.13 -6.24
N HIS A 35 1.23 -8.81 -6.25
CA HIS A 35 2.29 -8.18 -7.02
C HIS A 35 3.61 -8.16 -6.24
N TYR A 36 4.71 -8.48 -6.93
CA TYR A 36 6.08 -8.35 -6.45
C TYR A 36 7.00 -7.81 -7.56
N HIS A 37 8.16 -7.24 -7.20
CA HIS A 37 9.19 -6.86 -8.16
C HIS A 37 10.35 -7.85 -8.16
N GLN A 38 11.04 -8.00 -7.02
CA GLN A 38 12.23 -8.86 -6.87
C GLN A 38 12.01 -10.05 -5.94
N SER A 39 11.09 -9.96 -4.97
CA SER A 39 10.89 -10.97 -3.94
C SER A 39 9.91 -12.07 -4.39
N MET A 40 10.30 -12.90 -5.36
CA MET A 40 9.49 -14.04 -5.80
C MET A 40 9.26 -15.06 -4.67
N GLU A 41 10.30 -15.39 -3.92
CA GLU A 41 10.19 -16.32 -2.79
C GLU A 41 9.26 -15.79 -1.70
N GLY A 42 9.34 -14.48 -1.40
CA GLY A 42 8.42 -13.84 -0.48
C GLY A 42 6.97 -13.89 -0.97
N ALA A 43 6.72 -13.69 -2.27
CA ALA A 43 5.40 -13.80 -2.86
C ALA A 43 4.85 -15.24 -2.78
N LYS A 44 5.67 -16.26 -3.04
CA LYS A 44 5.30 -17.67 -2.88
C LYS A 44 4.97 -18.00 -1.42
N LYS A 45 5.83 -17.57 -0.48
CA LYS A 45 5.56 -17.74 0.95
C LYS A 45 4.26 -17.07 1.38
N THR A 46 3.95 -15.90 0.84
CA THR A 46 2.69 -15.21 1.12
C THR A 46 1.49 -16.02 0.61
N LEU A 47 1.61 -16.61 -0.58
CA LEU A 47 0.60 -17.49 -1.16
C LEU A 47 0.33 -18.71 -0.26
N ASP A 48 1.38 -19.36 0.24
CA ASP A 48 1.28 -20.50 1.14
C ASP A 48 0.60 -20.13 2.48
N LEU A 49 0.91 -18.94 3.01
CA LEU A 49 0.32 -18.44 4.26
C LEU A 49 -1.16 -18.09 4.17
N MET A 50 -1.67 -17.78 2.98
CA MET A 50 -3.10 -17.52 2.79
C MET A 50 -3.95 -18.77 2.97
N GLY A 51 -3.41 -19.94 2.63
CA GLY A 51 -4.18 -21.19 2.63
C GLY A 51 -5.28 -21.20 1.57
N GLY A 52 -6.16 -22.20 1.64
CA GLY A 52 -7.30 -22.30 0.74
C GLY A 52 -6.96 -22.80 -0.66
N ASP A 53 -7.82 -22.51 -1.64
CA ASP A 53 -7.60 -22.91 -3.04
C ASP A 53 -6.61 -21.94 -3.72
N ILE A 54 -5.38 -22.41 -3.89
CA ILE A 54 -4.28 -21.64 -4.54
C ILE A 54 -4.68 -21.18 -5.96
N LYS A 55 -5.62 -21.84 -6.64
CA LYS A 55 -6.09 -21.44 -7.97
C LYS A 55 -6.84 -20.11 -7.96
N GLN A 56 -7.33 -19.68 -6.81
CA GLN A 56 -8.00 -18.39 -6.62
C GLN A 56 -7.04 -17.21 -6.42
N HIS A 57 -5.73 -17.46 -6.38
CA HIS A 57 -4.72 -16.44 -6.19
C HIS A 57 -3.67 -16.46 -7.31
N GLY A 58 -2.87 -15.42 -7.42
CA GLY A 58 -1.77 -15.37 -8.38
C GLY A 58 -0.64 -14.48 -7.94
N CYS A 59 0.60 -14.88 -8.29
CA CYS A 59 1.78 -14.03 -8.18
C CYS A 59 2.06 -13.37 -9.53
N PHE A 60 2.28 -12.05 -9.53
CA PHE A 60 2.50 -11.25 -10.71
C PHE A 60 3.72 -10.35 -10.52
N GLN A 61 4.67 -10.45 -11.45
CA GLN A 61 5.90 -9.66 -11.41
C GLN A 61 5.78 -8.43 -12.31
N ALA A 62 6.12 -7.25 -11.77
CA ALA A 62 6.27 -6.03 -12.58
C ALA A 62 7.23 -5.04 -11.90
N ASP A 63 7.86 -4.17 -12.70
CA ASP A 63 8.48 -2.95 -12.19
C ASP A 63 7.47 -1.80 -12.32
N LEU A 64 6.86 -1.41 -11.21
CA LEU A 64 5.83 -0.37 -11.17
C LEU A 64 6.34 1.04 -11.49
N ARG A 65 7.65 1.26 -11.55
CA ARG A 65 8.22 2.55 -11.99
C ARG A 65 7.98 2.82 -13.48
N GLN A 66 7.67 1.77 -14.25
CA GLN A 66 7.39 1.79 -15.67
C GLN A 66 5.89 1.65 -15.94
N VAL A 67 5.25 2.70 -16.47
CA VAL A 67 3.79 2.72 -16.71
C VAL A 67 3.35 1.58 -17.64
N SER A 68 4.10 1.30 -18.70
CA SER A 68 3.80 0.20 -19.63
C SER A 68 3.81 -1.18 -18.95
N LYS A 69 4.59 -1.35 -17.86
CA LYS A 69 4.57 -2.59 -17.07
C LYS A 69 3.36 -2.66 -16.14
N ILE A 70 2.85 -1.51 -15.71
CA ILE A 70 1.59 -1.44 -14.93
C ILE A 70 0.41 -1.89 -15.80
N GLU A 71 0.34 -1.41 -17.05
CA GLU A 71 -0.71 -1.79 -18.01
C GLU A 71 -0.73 -3.30 -18.24
N LEU A 72 0.42 -3.89 -18.55
CA LEU A 72 0.57 -5.33 -18.72
C LEU A 72 0.22 -6.13 -17.46
N LEU A 73 0.61 -5.62 -16.29
CA LEU A 73 0.29 -6.24 -15.01
C LEU A 73 -1.23 -6.34 -14.80
N ILE A 74 -1.96 -5.25 -15.02
CA ILE A 74 -3.41 -5.21 -14.87
C ILE A 74 -4.07 -6.17 -15.85
N GLN A 75 -3.66 -6.14 -17.12
CA GLN A 75 -4.18 -7.06 -18.13
C GLN A 75 -4.02 -8.54 -17.70
N HIS A 76 -2.81 -8.95 -17.31
CA HIS A 76 -2.55 -10.34 -16.88
C HIS A 76 -3.35 -10.73 -15.62
N ILE A 77 -3.58 -9.78 -14.70
CA ILE A 77 -4.41 -10.05 -13.52
C ILE A 77 -5.87 -10.27 -13.94
N GLU A 78 -6.42 -9.40 -14.77
CA GLU A 78 -7.80 -9.49 -15.21
C GLU A 78 -8.08 -10.73 -16.07
N GLU A 79 -7.12 -11.14 -16.90
CA GLU A 79 -7.19 -12.41 -17.67
C GLU A 79 -7.25 -13.64 -16.74
N LYS A 80 -6.52 -13.61 -15.61
CA LYS A 80 -6.40 -14.78 -14.73
C LYS A 80 -7.44 -14.81 -13.61
N LEU A 81 -7.74 -13.68 -12.99
CA LEU A 81 -8.55 -13.59 -11.77
C LEU A 81 -9.87 -12.83 -11.96
N GLY A 82 -10.08 -12.25 -13.13
CA GLY A 82 -11.20 -11.35 -13.41
C GLY A 82 -10.94 -9.92 -13.00
N GLN A 83 -11.94 -9.08 -13.17
CA GLN A 83 -11.85 -7.64 -12.89
C GLN A 83 -11.38 -7.35 -11.44
N ILE A 84 -10.59 -6.31 -11.28
CA ILE A 84 -10.07 -5.88 -9.97
C ILE A 84 -11.14 -5.06 -9.26
N ASP A 85 -11.66 -5.57 -8.14
CA ASP A 85 -12.64 -4.88 -7.28
C ASP A 85 -11.97 -3.98 -6.23
N VAL A 86 -10.74 -4.33 -5.83
CA VAL A 86 -9.99 -3.64 -4.78
C VAL A 86 -8.54 -3.46 -5.19
N LEU A 87 -8.01 -2.26 -4.99
CA LEU A 87 -6.60 -1.93 -5.18
C LEU A 87 -5.96 -1.50 -3.86
N ILE A 88 -4.87 -2.17 -3.46
CA ILE A 88 -4.05 -1.76 -2.32
C ILE A 88 -2.69 -1.30 -2.84
N ASN A 89 -2.46 0.01 -2.88
CA ASN A 89 -1.18 0.62 -3.21
C ASN A 89 -0.26 0.58 -1.98
N ASN A 90 0.51 -0.52 -1.85
CA ASN A 90 1.41 -0.75 -0.73
C ASN A 90 2.89 -0.73 -1.15
N ALA A 91 3.24 -1.07 -2.39
CA ALA A 91 4.63 -1.07 -2.86
C ALA A 91 5.28 0.30 -2.64
N ALA A 92 6.41 0.32 -1.95
CA ALA A 92 7.19 1.52 -1.67
C ALA A 92 8.64 1.14 -1.34
N ASP A 93 9.55 2.07 -1.61
CA ASP A 93 10.92 2.04 -1.09
C ASP A 93 11.12 3.16 -0.07
N PHE A 94 12.04 2.89 0.86
CA PHE A 94 12.40 3.76 1.97
C PHE A 94 13.88 3.61 2.29
N PHE A 95 14.67 4.64 2.05
CA PHE A 95 16.10 4.69 2.38
C PHE A 95 16.52 6.13 2.70
N PRO A 96 17.63 6.31 3.45
CA PRO A 96 18.14 7.64 3.78
C PRO A 96 18.54 8.45 2.54
N THR A 97 18.20 9.72 2.54
CA THR A 97 18.50 10.70 1.50
C THR A 97 18.92 12.01 2.16
N PRO A 98 20.14 12.09 2.75
CA PRO A 98 20.62 13.28 3.46
C PRO A 98 20.66 14.50 2.55
N LEU A 99 20.24 15.66 3.06
CA LEU A 99 20.25 16.90 2.28
C LEU A 99 21.68 17.26 1.83
N GLY A 100 21.84 17.53 0.54
CA GLY A 100 23.14 17.80 -0.09
C GLY A 100 23.81 16.58 -0.72
N GLU A 101 23.30 15.36 -0.47
CA GLU A 101 23.84 14.10 -1.02
C GLU A 101 22.85 13.38 -1.95
N VAL A 102 21.61 13.86 -2.04
CA VAL A 102 20.54 13.22 -2.82
C VAL A 102 20.82 13.38 -4.30
N SER A 103 20.95 12.25 -5.02
CA SER A 103 21.03 12.22 -6.47
C SER A 103 19.65 12.32 -7.13
N GLU A 104 19.61 12.82 -8.36
CA GLU A 104 18.38 12.85 -9.18
C GLU A 104 17.79 11.44 -9.34
N SER A 105 18.65 10.42 -9.53
CA SER A 105 18.19 9.04 -9.66
C SER A 105 17.52 8.48 -8.41
N GLU A 106 17.97 8.85 -7.21
CA GLU A 106 17.33 8.47 -5.94
C GLU A 106 15.98 9.18 -5.77
N TRP A 107 15.93 10.46 -6.11
CA TRP A 107 14.69 11.22 -6.15
C TRP A 107 13.68 10.57 -7.11
N ASP A 108 14.08 10.33 -8.35
CA ASP A 108 13.21 9.75 -9.37
C ASP A 108 12.75 8.35 -9.00
N HIS A 109 13.61 7.54 -8.39
CA HIS A 109 13.26 6.22 -7.90
C HIS A 109 12.12 6.29 -6.87
N LEU A 110 12.29 7.12 -5.81
CA LEU A 110 11.29 7.24 -4.75
C LEU A 110 9.96 7.83 -5.26
N ILE A 111 10.01 8.87 -6.07
CA ILE A 111 8.81 9.49 -6.64
C ILE A 111 8.12 8.53 -7.62
N SER A 112 8.88 7.84 -8.45
CA SER A 112 8.32 6.92 -9.44
C SER A 112 7.61 5.73 -8.79
N LEU A 113 8.17 5.17 -7.72
CA LEU A 113 7.56 4.02 -7.05
C LEU A 113 6.46 4.43 -6.05
N ASN A 114 6.73 5.43 -5.20
CA ASN A 114 5.86 5.74 -4.07
C ASN A 114 4.68 6.66 -4.43
N LEU A 115 4.75 7.40 -5.54
CA LEU A 115 3.73 8.37 -5.94
C LEU A 115 3.20 8.15 -7.36
N LYS A 116 4.09 8.11 -8.37
CA LYS A 116 3.68 7.96 -9.78
C LYS A 116 2.99 6.60 -10.00
N ALA A 117 3.54 5.51 -9.50
CA ALA A 117 2.94 4.17 -9.65
C ALA A 117 1.53 4.07 -9.03
N PRO A 118 1.29 4.50 -7.77
CA PRO A 118 -0.07 4.58 -7.22
C PRO A 118 -1.05 5.40 -8.05
N PHE A 119 -0.60 6.51 -8.66
CA PHE A 119 -1.44 7.31 -9.54
C PHE A 119 -1.90 6.50 -10.76
N PHE A 120 -0.96 5.92 -11.53
CA PHE A 120 -1.31 5.20 -12.75
C PHE A 120 -2.08 3.90 -12.47
N LEU A 121 -1.75 3.18 -11.41
CA LEU A 121 -2.56 2.04 -10.94
C LEU A 121 -4.00 2.48 -10.63
N SER A 122 -4.15 3.55 -9.85
CA SER A 122 -5.47 4.07 -9.48
C SER A 122 -6.24 4.63 -10.68
N GLN A 123 -5.57 5.23 -11.66
CA GLN A 123 -6.19 5.70 -12.88
C GLN A 123 -6.75 4.54 -13.70
N LEU A 124 -5.95 3.51 -13.96
CA LEU A 124 -6.35 2.38 -14.80
C LEU A 124 -7.43 1.54 -14.11
N VAL A 125 -7.16 1.08 -12.89
CA VAL A 125 -8.10 0.26 -12.12
C VAL A 125 -9.35 1.05 -11.72
N GLY A 126 -9.20 2.31 -11.29
CA GLY A 126 -10.32 3.18 -10.91
C GLY A 126 -11.25 3.48 -12.08
N THR A 127 -10.72 3.66 -13.29
CA THR A 127 -11.55 3.82 -14.51
C THR A 127 -12.35 2.55 -14.83
N SER A 128 -11.77 1.36 -14.61
CA SER A 128 -12.47 0.08 -14.73
C SER A 128 -13.57 -0.04 -13.66
N MET A 129 -13.26 0.30 -12.41
CA MET A 129 -14.21 0.30 -11.29
C MET A 129 -15.39 1.26 -11.51
N LEU A 130 -15.15 2.45 -12.11
CA LEU A 130 -16.23 3.39 -12.50
C LEU A 130 -17.22 2.74 -13.47
N LYS A 131 -16.73 2.01 -14.46
CA LYS A 131 -17.59 1.27 -15.43
C LYS A 131 -18.37 0.13 -14.75
N GLN A 132 -17.79 -0.47 -13.70
CA GLN A 132 -18.46 -1.50 -12.89
C GLN A 132 -19.50 -0.90 -11.91
N GLY A 133 -19.46 0.40 -11.66
CA GLY A 133 -20.31 1.09 -10.69
C GLY A 133 -19.88 0.87 -9.22
N GLN A 134 -18.76 0.21 -8.96
CA GLN A 134 -18.25 -0.04 -7.61
C GLN A 134 -16.74 -0.32 -7.59
N GLY A 135 -16.08 0.02 -6.48
CA GLY A 135 -14.69 -0.31 -6.25
C GLY A 135 -14.13 0.32 -4.99
N LYS A 136 -12.96 -0.16 -4.54
CA LYS A 136 -12.26 0.41 -3.38
C LYS A 136 -10.77 0.51 -3.64
N ILE A 137 -10.18 1.64 -3.30
CA ILE A 137 -8.74 1.89 -3.38
C ILE A 137 -8.26 2.27 -1.99
N VAL A 138 -7.22 1.58 -1.49
CA VAL A 138 -6.55 1.94 -0.24
C VAL A 138 -5.07 2.17 -0.50
N ASN A 139 -4.60 3.37 -0.18
CA ASN A 139 -3.21 3.76 -0.29
C ASN A 139 -2.50 3.55 1.06
N ILE A 140 -1.32 2.93 1.06
CA ILE A 140 -0.49 2.86 2.26
C ILE A 140 0.45 4.08 2.24
N ALA A 141 0.00 5.13 2.95
CA ALA A 141 0.75 6.37 3.16
C ALA A 141 1.83 6.17 4.24
N ASP A 142 2.09 7.18 5.04
CA ASP A 142 2.97 7.15 6.22
C ASP A 142 2.71 8.40 7.06
N VAL A 143 2.95 8.34 8.37
CA VAL A 143 2.93 9.52 9.25
C VAL A 143 3.98 10.57 8.86
N ALA A 144 5.04 10.16 8.15
CA ALA A 144 6.05 11.04 7.57
C ALA A 144 5.50 12.02 6.51
N ALA A 145 4.29 11.79 6.02
CA ALA A 145 3.59 12.72 5.12
C ALA A 145 3.27 14.06 5.82
N GLU A 146 3.01 14.04 7.13
CA GLU A 146 2.66 15.23 7.94
C GLU A 146 3.78 15.64 8.91
N ARG A 147 4.65 14.68 9.31
CA ARG A 147 5.81 14.90 10.16
C ARG A 147 7.09 14.46 9.45
N PRO A 148 7.61 15.27 8.50
CA PRO A 148 8.73 14.89 7.66
C PRO A 148 10.03 14.73 8.47
N TRP A 149 10.83 13.75 8.04
CA TRP A 149 12.14 13.48 8.65
C TRP A 149 13.27 14.07 7.78
N PRO A 150 14.20 14.84 8.36
CA PRO A 150 15.22 15.57 7.58
C PRO A 150 16.09 14.68 6.69
N GLN A 151 16.33 13.43 7.10
CA GLN A 151 17.14 12.47 6.33
C GLN A 151 16.36 11.70 5.26
N PHE A 152 15.06 11.99 5.03
CA PHE A 152 14.17 11.22 4.15
C PHE A 152 13.25 12.12 3.33
N LEU A 153 13.72 13.30 2.94
CA LEU A 153 12.86 14.33 2.34
C LEU A 153 12.15 13.88 1.05
N PRO A 154 12.79 13.20 0.06
CA PRO A 154 12.10 12.69 -1.11
C PRO A 154 11.03 11.66 -0.77
N TYR A 155 11.29 10.76 0.18
CA TYR A 155 10.28 9.81 0.69
C TYR A 155 9.09 10.54 1.32
N CYS A 156 9.34 11.48 2.22
CA CYS A 156 8.29 12.27 2.88
C CYS A 156 7.44 13.03 1.86
N ALA A 157 8.08 13.67 0.86
CA ALA A 157 7.40 14.35 -0.22
C ALA A 157 6.51 13.40 -1.03
N SER A 158 7.00 12.18 -1.35
CA SER A 158 6.22 11.18 -2.05
C SER A 158 4.98 10.75 -1.27
N LYS A 159 5.10 10.58 0.06
CA LYS A 159 3.98 10.19 0.93
C LYS A 159 2.99 11.34 1.16
N ALA A 160 3.46 12.58 1.25
CA ALA A 160 2.60 13.77 1.28
C ALA A 160 1.82 13.92 -0.04
N GLY A 161 2.49 13.70 -1.18
CA GLY A 161 1.83 13.64 -2.50
C GLY A 161 0.76 12.55 -2.55
N LEU A 162 1.02 11.37 -1.98
CA LEU A 162 0.05 10.26 -1.95
C LEU A 162 -1.17 10.58 -1.08
N VAL A 163 -1.01 11.32 0.02
CA VAL A 163 -2.13 11.83 0.83
C VAL A 163 -3.00 12.80 0.01
N SER A 164 -2.39 13.75 -0.69
CA SER A 164 -3.11 14.66 -1.59
C SER A 164 -3.83 13.91 -2.71
N LEU A 165 -3.13 12.96 -3.34
CA LEU A 165 -3.68 12.11 -4.39
C LEU A 165 -4.89 11.30 -3.92
N THR A 166 -4.85 10.75 -2.70
CA THR A 166 -5.97 10.01 -2.10
C THR A 166 -7.24 10.88 -2.06
N LYS A 167 -7.12 12.12 -1.59
CA LYS A 167 -8.24 13.05 -1.51
C LYS A 167 -8.75 13.47 -2.90
N GLY A 168 -7.84 13.67 -3.85
CA GLY A 168 -8.18 14.00 -5.24
C GLY A 168 -8.92 12.87 -5.94
N LEU A 169 -8.41 11.64 -5.83
CA LEU A 169 -9.03 10.44 -6.39
C LEU A 169 -10.39 10.13 -5.76
N ALA A 170 -10.55 10.35 -4.45
CA ALA A 170 -11.84 10.18 -3.77
C ALA A 170 -12.93 11.08 -4.39
N LYS A 171 -12.57 12.32 -4.77
CA LYS A 171 -13.49 13.23 -5.46
C LYS A 171 -13.75 12.81 -6.92
N ALA A 172 -12.69 12.42 -7.63
CA ALA A 172 -12.76 12.11 -9.06
C ALA A 172 -13.52 10.81 -9.36
N LEU A 173 -13.48 9.84 -8.42
CA LEU A 173 -14.05 8.50 -8.61
C LEU A 173 -15.38 8.29 -7.87
N ALA A 174 -15.84 9.28 -7.09
CA ALA A 174 -17.14 9.23 -6.44
C ALA A 174 -18.28 9.30 -7.49
N PRO A 175 -19.46 8.71 -7.19
CA PRO A 175 -19.82 7.98 -5.97
C PRO A 175 -19.45 6.48 -6.02
N ALA A 176 -19.01 5.96 -7.18
CA ALA A 176 -18.84 4.52 -7.40
C ALA A 176 -17.64 3.93 -6.65
N VAL A 177 -16.56 4.70 -6.47
CA VAL A 177 -15.32 4.19 -5.88
C VAL A 177 -14.95 4.99 -4.64
N GLN A 178 -14.72 4.28 -3.53
CA GLN A 178 -14.15 4.88 -2.33
C GLN A 178 -12.62 4.79 -2.38
N VAL A 179 -11.97 5.91 -2.06
CA VAL A 179 -10.50 5.99 -2.00
C VAL A 179 -10.08 6.53 -0.65
N ASN A 180 -9.30 5.74 0.10
CA ASN A 180 -8.83 6.08 1.43
C ASN A 180 -7.34 5.76 1.57
N ALA A 181 -6.72 6.22 2.65
CA ALA A 181 -5.34 5.85 2.98
C ALA A 181 -5.21 5.43 4.44
N VAL A 182 -4.32 4.47 4.69
CA VAL A 182 -3.79 4.18 6.02
C VAL A 182 -2.41 4.85 6.12
N ALA A 183 -2.13 5.54 7.22
CA ALA A 183 -0.84 6.14 7.53
C ALA A 183 -0.19 5.39 8.71
N PRO A 184 0.68 4.40 8.44
CA PRO A 184 1.38 3.66 9.47
C PRO A 184 2.36 4.55 10.25
N GLY A 185 2.50 4.28 11.56
CA GLY A 185 3.68 4.64 12.34
C GLY A 185 4.76 3.58 12.22
N THR A 186 5.59 3.42 13.26
CA THR A 186 6.64 2.39 13.26
C THR A 186 6.04 1.01 13.53
N MET A 187 6.03 0.16 12.48
CA MET A 187 5.46 -1.20 12.54
C MET A 187 6.54 -2.29 12.65
N LEU A 188 7.63 -2.12 11.91
CA LEU A 188 8.72 -3.09 11.82
C LEU A 188 10.05 -2.34 11.70
N PRO A 189 11.15 -2.92 12.22
CA PRO A 189 12.48 -2.37 11.97
C PRO A 189 12.73 -2.24 10.46
N PRO A 190 13.27 -1.12 9.97
CA PRO A 190 13.65 -0.99 8.58
C PRO A 190 14.86 -1.86 8.27
N HIS A 191 14.82 -2.63 7.17
CA HIS A 191 15.90 -3.58 6.82
C HIS A 191 17.23 -2.90 6.45
N GLN A 192 17.17 -1.62 6.04
CA GLN A 192 18.32 -0.90 5.47
C GLN A 192 18.92 0.15 6.40
N ILE A 193 18.45 0.24 7.64
CA ILE A 193 18.92 1.24 8.61
C ILE A 193 19.55 0.55 9.79
N SER A 194 20.88 0.45 9.79
CA SER A 194 21.67 -0.18 10.88
C SER A 194 21.58 0.58 12.20
N SER A 195 21.29 1.88 12.17
CA SER A 195 21.14 2.73 13.34
C SER A 195 19.73 2.78 13.92
N PHE A 196 18.81 1.91 13.44
CA PHE A 196 17.45 1.88 13.95
C PHE A 196 17.41 1.38 15.40
N SER A 197 16.93 2.23 16.31
CA SER A 197 16.67 1.85 17.70
C SER A 197 15.18 1.54 17.89
N GLN A 198 14.87 0.30 18.27
CA GLN A 198 13.51 -0.10 18.62
C GLN A 198 13.01 0.65 19.85
N ASP A 199 13.88 0.83 20.85
CA ASP A 199 13.53 1.53 22.09
C ASP A 199 13.13 2.98 21.80
N LEU A 200 13.90 3.67 20.95
CA LEU A 200 13.57 5.03 20.53
C LEU A 200 12.25 5.11 19.75
N ALA A 201 11.97 4.11 18.93
CA ALA A 201 10.70 4.05 18.18
C ALA A 201 9.50 3.81 19.11
N ILE A 202 9.67 2.98 20.14
CA ILE A 202 8.69 2.73 21.20
C ILE A 202 8.48 4.00 22.04
N GLU A 203 9.57 4.66 22.44
CA GLU A 203 9.53 5.87 23.23
C GLU A 203 8.76 7.00 22.55
N LYS A 204 8.94 7.16 21.23
CA LYS A 204 8.23 8.14 20.39
C LYS A 204 6.77 7.81 20.13
N SER A 205 6.25 6.67 20.55
CA SER A 205 4.83 6.31 20.49
C SER A 205 4.15 6.63 21.82
N LEU A 206 2.97 7.25 21.80
CA LEU A 206 2.20 7.48 23.04
C LEU A 206 1.79 6.17 23.70
N LEU A 207 1.51 5.14 22.91
CA LEU A 207 1.14 3.81 23.42
C LEU A 207 2.34 2.98 23.89
N LYS A 208 3.57 3.53 23.82
CA LYS A 208 4.82 2.89 24.28
C LYS A 208 5.01 1.47 23.74
N LYS A 209 4.68 1.27 22.48
CA LYS A 209 4.88 0.00 21.76
C LYS A 209 5.03 0.24 20.26
N MET A 210 5.65 -0.70 19.57
CA MET A 210 5.60 -0.77 18.11
C MET A 210 4.25 -1.37 17.67
N GLY A 211 3.75 -0.92 16.52
CA GLY A 211 2.63 -1.55 15.85
C GLY A 211 3.03 -2.88 15.21
N ARG A 212 2.05 -3.66 14.81
CA ARG A 212 2.23 -4.92 14.08
C ARG A 212 1.64 -4.80 12.68
N PRO A 213 2.12 -5.55 11.69
CA PRO A 213 1.55 -5.57 10.35
C PRO A 213 0.03 -5.86 10.34
N ASP A 214 -0.44 -6.67 11.28
CA ASP A 214 -1.87 -6.98 11.45
C ASP A 214 -2.70 -5.74 11.82
N ASP A 215 -2.12 -4.74 12.48
CA ASP A 215 -2.83 -3.50 12.81
C ASP A 215 -3.18 -2.74 11.53
N ILE A 216 -2.27 -2.77 10.54
CA ILE A 216 -2.50 -2.18 9.22
C ILE A 216 -3.49 -3.02 8.41
N ALA A 217 -3.37 -4.35 8.42
CA ALA A 217 -4.32 -5.22 7.73
C ALA A 217 -5.76 -5.03 8.23
N ARG A 218 -5.96 -4.84 9.55
CA ARG A 218 -7.27 -4.50 10.12
C ARG A 218 -7.79 -3.14 9.68
N ALA A 219 -6.94 -2.12 9.60
CA ALA A 219 -7.31 -0.80 9.12
C ALA A 219 -7.71 -0.81 7.64
N VAL A 220 -6.98 -1.58 6.82
CA VAL A 220 -7.35 -1.82 5.41
C VAL A 220 -8.72 -2.50 5.35
N THR A 221 -8.92 -3.59 6.09
CA THR A 221 -10.20 -4.31 6.12
C THR A 221 -11.37 -3.40 6.54
N TYR A 222 -11.17 -2.53 7.53
CA TYR A 222 -12.16 -1.53 7.92
C TYR A 222 -12.62 -0.67 6.75
N PHE A 223 -11.70 -0.16 5.91
CA PHE A 223 -12.06 0.62 4.73
C PHE A 223 -12.78 -0.21 3.67
N LEU A 224 -12.46 -1.49 3.54
CA LEU A 224 -13.12 -2.36 2.56
C LEU A 224 -14.55 -2.73 2.97
N GLU A 225 -14.80 -2.92 4.26
CA GLU A 225 -16.12 -3.29 4.79
C GLU A 225 -17.04 -2.07 5.01
N ASN A 226 -16.49 -0.87 5.08
CA ASN A 226 -17.25 0.35 5.33
C ASN A 226 -17.58 1.09 4.03
N ASP A 227 -18.86 1.29 3.75
CA ASP A 227 -19.31 1.90 2.49
C ASP A 227 -19.62 3.41 2.60
N PHE A 228 -19.37 4.02 3.76
CA PHE A 228 -19.62 5.45 3.99
C PHE A 228 -18.36 6.24 4.39
N VAL A 229 -17.18 5.74 3.96
CA VAL A 229 -15.89 6.40 4.20
C VAL A 229 -15.13 6.56 2.90
N THR A 230 -14.81 7.79 2.53
CA THR A 230 -13.95 8.13 1.38
C THR A 230 -13.15 9.40 1.65
N GLY A 231 -11.96 9.52 1.06
CA GLY A 231 -11.07 10.67 1.21
C GLY A 231 -10.37 10.75 2.58
N THR A 232 -10.49 9.71 3.41
CA THR A 232 -9.94 9.67 4.78
C THR A 232 -8.51 9.16 4.78
N ILE A 233 -7.67 9.80 5.61
CA ILE A 233 -6.34 9.33 5.97
C ILE A 233 -6.42 8.85 7.41
N LEU A 234 -6.26 7.55 7.64
CA LEU A 234 -6.34 6.95 8.98
C LEU A 234 -4.94 6.69 9.53
N PRO A 235 -4.47 7.46 10.53
CA PRO A 235 -3.24 7.14 11.24
C PRO A 235 -3.41 5.85 12.04
N VAL A 236 -2.46 4.92 11.87
CA VAL A 236 -2.33 3.71 12.67
C VAL A 236 -0.89 3.69 13.20
N ASP A 237 -0.63 4.47 14.23
CA ASP A 237 0.72 4.90 14.58
C ASP A 237 1.04 4.87 16.09
N GLY A 238 0.09 4.42 16.92
CA GLY A 238 0.23 4.43 18.37
C GLY A 238 0.31 5.82 18.98
N GLY A 239 -0.21 6.83 18.26
CA GLY A 239 -0.17 8.24 18.68
C GLY A 239 1.16 8.94 18.35
N ARG A 240 2.00 8.37 17.46
CA ARG A 240 3.30 8.96 17.09
C ARG A 240 3.18 10.35 16.48
N MET A 241 2.11 10.63 15.73
CA MET A 241 1.86 11.97 15.17
C MET A 241 1.62 13.03 16.24
N LEU A 242 1.10 12.65 17.40
CA LEU A 242 0.80 13.54 18.52
C LEU A 242 1.95 13.67 19.53
N ALA A 243 2.91 12.75 19.48
CA ALA A 243 4.07 12.79 20.37
C ALA A 243 5.01 13.93 20.00
N SER A 244 5.55 14.63 20.99
CA SER A 244 6.52 15.74 20.87
C SER A 244 7.90 15.26 20.41
#